data_155bce689b4989c21b9eda41b46001f9
#
_entry.id   155bce689b4989c21b9eda41b46001f9
#
_cell.length_a   1.000
_cell.length_b   1.000
_cell.length_c   1.000
_cell.angle_alpha   90.00
_cell.angle_beta   90.00
_cell.angle_gamma   90.00
#
_symmetry.space_group_name_H-M   'P 1'
#
loop_
_entity.id
_entity.type
_entity.pdbx_description
1 polymer ?
#
loop_
_entity_poly.entity_id
_entity_poly.type
_entity_poly.pdbx_seq_one_letter_code
_entity_poly.pdbx_strand_id
1 'polypeptide(L)'
;MKAMQSDWYKKIWTLDIQNQSWVEDTVHQVDFLIDKLNLRGNEKILDLACGFGRHSLELARRGFEVTGVDITPAYIQYAAEQAQKEHLKAIFL
;
A
#
# COMPACT_ATOMS: atom_id res chain seq x y z
N MET A 1 12.41 -15.73 -0.88
CA MET A 1 12.51 -15.91 0.12
C MET A 1 11.93 -16.80 0.80
N LYS A 2 12.02 -17.31 1.05
CA LYS A 2 11.51 -17.96 1.60
C LYS A 2 11.63 -18.26 2.55
N ALA A 3 12.09 -18.49 2.60
CA ALA A 3 12.03 -19.04 3.44
C ALA A 3 11.60 -18.80 4.59
N MET A 4 11.29 -18.01 4.79
CA MET A 4 10.63 -17.62 5.94
C MET A 4 9.45 -18.46 6.19
N GLN A 5 9.10 -18.69 7.38
CA GLN A 5 7.85 -19.29 7.67
C GLN A 5 6.77 -18.47 7.05
N SER A 6 5.78 -19.16 6.53
CA SER A 6 4.74 -18.49 5.77
C SER A 6 3.93 -17.52 6.60
N ASP A 7 3.94 -17.65 7.92
CA ASP A 7 3.07 -16.83 8.77
C ASP A 7 3.79 -15.76 9.56
N TRP A 8 5.11 -15.69 9.48
CA TRP A 8 5.83 -14.77 10.35
C TRP A 8 5.44 -13.32 10.09
N TYR A 9 5.26 -12.98 8.83
CA TYR A 9 4.93 -11.61 8.48
C TYR A 9 3.53 -11.23 8.94
N LYS A 10 2.63 -12.20 9.06
CA LYS A 10 1.28 -11.92 9.53
C LYS A 10 1.25 -11.53 10.99
N LYS A 11 2.20 -12.02 11.78
CA LYS A 11 2.30 -11.62 13.18
C LYS A 11 2.82 -10.20 13.31
N ILE A 12 3.64 -9.77 12.36
CA ILE A 12 4.21 -8.45 12.36
C ILE A 12 3.25 -7.47 11.70
N TRP A 13 2.62 -7.89 10.61
CA TRP A 13 1.75 -7.04 9.82
C TRP A 13 0.35 -7.00 10.43
N THR A 14 0.24 -6.39 11.58
CA THR A 14 -1.05 -6.13 12.19
C THR A 14 -1.38 -4.67 11.99
N LEU A 15 -2.64 -4.30 12.23
CA LEU A 15 -3.04 -2.91 12.06
C LEU A 15 -2.34 -2.00 13.06
N ASP A 16 -1.89 -2.53 14.20
CA ASP A 16 -1.15 -1.73 15.16
C ASP A 16 0.20 -1.30 14.63
N ILE A 17 0.79 -2.11 13.78
CA ILE A 17 2.11 -1.83 13.24
C ILE A 17 2.10 -0.59 12.36
N GLN A 18 0.97 -0.22 11.82
CA GLN A 18 0.91 0.97 10.98
C GLN A 18 1.30 2.24 11.73
N ASN A 19 1.32 2.18 13.06
CA ASN A 19 1.73 3.33 13.88
C ASN A 19 3.23 3.36 14.12
N GLN A 20 3.97 2.39 13.60
CA GLN A 20 5.42 2.37 13.77
C GLN A 20 6.08 3.42 12.89
N SER A 21 7.27 3.85 13.28
CA SER A 21 7.97 4.92 12.58
C SER A 21 8.21 4.60 11.10
N TRP A 22 8.39 3.33 10.75
CA TRP A 22 8.65 2.98 9.36
C TRP A 22 7.46 3.27 8.44
N VAL A 23 6.26 3.39 9.00
CA VAL A 23 5.10 3.80 8.21
C VAL A 23 5.26 5.26 7.76
N GLU A 24 5.92 6.07 8.58
CA GLU A 24 6.16 7.47 8.25
C GLU A 24 7.11 7.64 7.08
N ASP A 25 7.88 6.60 6.77
CA ASP A 25 8.78 6.64 5.63
C ASP A 25 8.06 6.41 4.30
N THR A 26 6.76 6.13 4.34
CA THR A 26 6.02 5.82 3.14
C THR A 26 6.13 6.92 2.09
N VAL A 27 6.05 8.18 2.50
CA VAL A 27 6.15 9.30 1.58
C VAL A 27 7.49 9.26 0.85
N HIS A 28 8.57 9.07 1.58
CA HIS A 28 9.90 9.03 0.97
C HIS A 28 10.07 7.80 0.07
N GLN A 29 9.50 6.68 0.46
CA GLN A 29 9.57 5.48 -0.35
C GLN A 29 8.80 5.66 -1.66
N VAL A 30 7.66 6.31 -1.61
CA VAL A 30 6.89 6.59 -2.81
C VAL A 30 7.62 7.61 -3.69
N ASP A 31 8.24 8.62 -3.09
CA ASP A 31 9.08 9.54 -3.85
C ASP A 31 10.15 8.79 -4.62
N PHE A 32 10.81 7.84 -3.95
CA PHE A 32 11.83 7.01 -4.58
C PHE A 32 11.26 6.22 -5.76
N LEU A 33 10.09 5.61 -5.57
CA LEU A 33 9.47 4.82 -6.64
C LEU A 33 9.11 5.69 -7.84
N ILE A 34 8.54 6.84 -7.59
CA ILE A 34 8.16 7.76 -8.67
C ILE A 34 9.40 8.15 -9.47
N ASP A 35 10.47 8.47 -8.78
CA ASP A 35 11.71 8.86 -9.44
C ASP A 35 12.32 7.72 -10.23
N LYS A 36 12.46 6.56 -9.60
CA LYS A 36 13.15 5.42 -10.23
C LYS A 36 12.37 4.84 -11.40
N LEU A 37 11.05 4.87 -11.33
CA LEU A 37 10.23 4.33 -12.39
C LEU A 37 9.80 5.39 -13.40
N ASN A 38 10.25 6.62 -13.21
CA ASN A 38 9.89 7.74 -14.08
C ASN A 38 8.39 7.90 -14.23
N LEU A 39 7.67 7.82 -13.12
CA LEU A 39 6.23 7.95 -13.16
C LEU A 39 5.84 9.40 -13.40
N ARG A 40 4.83 9.60 -14.24
CA ARG A 40 4.43 10.94 -14.67
C ARG A 40 3.20 11.47 -13.96
N GLY A 41 2.44 10.59 -13.31
CA GLY A 41 1.25 11.00 -12.58
C GLY A 41 -0.05 10.48 -13.14
N ASN A 42 -0.03 9.91 -14.33
CA ASN A 42 -1.24 9.40 -14.98
C ASN A 42 -1.23 7.90 -15.19
N GLU A 43 -0.24 7.21 -14.68
CA GLU A 43 -0.16 5.76 -14.85
C GLU A 43 -1.15 5.05 -13.95
N LYS A 44 -1.51 3.84 -14.38
CA LYS A 44 -2.28 2.93 -13.55
C LYS A 44 -1.30 1.97 -12.90
N ILE A 45 -1.41 1.82 -11.61
CA ILE A 45 -0.42 1.07 -10.84
C ILE A 45 -1.09 -0.14 -10.18
N LEU A 46 -0.42 -1.29 -10.29
CA LEU A 46 -0.85 -2.50 -9.62
C LEU A 46 0.14 -2.77 -8.50
N ASP A 47 -0.37 -2.84 -7.28
CA ASP A 47 0.45 -3.07 -6.08
C ASP A 47 0.11 -4.46 -5.55
N LEU A 48 0.97 -5.42 -5.84
CA LEU A 48 0.78 -6.81 -5.40
C LEU A 48 1.27 -6.96 -3.98
N ALA A 49 0.50 -7.70 -3.18
CA ALA A 49 0.79 -7.89 -1.76
C ALA A 49 0.83 -6.53 -1.05
N CYS A 50 -0.19 -5.73 -1.26
CA CYS A 50 -0.20 -4.34 -0.81
C CYS A 50 -0.30 -4.18 0.71
N GLY A 51 -0.61 -5.23 1.44
CA GLY A 51 -0.84 -5.14 2.88
C GLY A 51 -2.03 -4.24 3.15
N PHE A 52 -1.93 -3.39 4.17
CA PHE A 52 -3.02 -2.47 4.47
C PHE A 52 -2.94 -1.18 3.64
N GLY A 53 -2.11 -1.20 2.59
CA GLY A 53 -2.21 -0.21 1.52
C GLY A 53 -1.39 1.05 1.70
N ARG A 54 -0.37 1.08 2.55
CA ARG A 54 0.33 2.35 2.78
C ARG A 54 0.96 2.94 1.52
N HIS A 55 1.58 2.11 0.67
CA HIS A 55 2.14 2.61 -0.59
C HIS A 55 1.04 2.93 -1.60
N SER A 56 0.05 2.03 -1.69
CA SER A 56 -1.07 2.23 -2.61
C SER A 56 -1.81 3.52 -2.31
N LEU A 57 -2.08 3.78 -1.03
CA LEU A 57 -2.82 4.97 -0.64
C LEU A 57 -2.00 6.22 -0.94
N GLU A 58 -0.70 6.19 -0.67
CA GLU A 58 0.12 7.35 -0.95
C GLU A 58 0.24 7.62 -2.44
N LEU A 59 0.38 6.57 -3.25
CA LEU A 59 0.39 6.74 -4.70
C LEU A 59 -0.94 7.33 -5.19
N ALA A 60 -2.04 6.87 -4.62
CA ALA A 60 -3.34 7.42 -4.99
C ALA A 60 -3.48 8.89 -4.58
N ARG A 61 -2.90 9.27 -3.45
CA ARG A 61 -2.87 10.68 -3.03
C ARG A 61 -2.09 11.54 -4.01
N ARG A 62 -1.12 10.95 -4.72
CA ARG A 62 -0.35 11.64 -5.75
C ARG A 62 -1.07 11.69 -7.08
N GLY A 63 -2.28 11.12 -7.17
CA GLY A 63 -3.09 11.20 -8.38
C GLY A 63 -3.07 9.96 -9.26
N PHE A 64 -2.30 8.93 -8.89
CA PHE A 64 -2.30 7.70 -9.67
C PHE A 64 -3.56 6.89 -9.42
N GLU A 65 -3.97 6.11 -10.43
CA GLU A 65 -5.03 5.12 -10.25
C GLU A 65 -4.37 3.83 -9.79
N VAL A 66 -4.73 3.35 -8.62
CA VAL A 66 -4.04 2.23 -8.01
C VAL A 66 -4.99 1.07 -7.77
N THR A 67 -4.52 -0.14 -8.07
CA THR A 67 -5.19 -1.36 -7.66
C THR A 67 -4.25 -2.11 -6.73
N GLY A 68 -4.67 -2.30 -5.50
CA GLY A 68 -3.91 -3.05 -4.51
C GLY A 68 -4.52 -4.42 -4.33
N VAL A 69 -3.68 -5.44 -4.22
CA VAL A 69 -4.12 -6.82 -4.06
C VAL A 69 -3.39 -7.44 -2.88
N ASP A 70 -4.14 -8.11 -2.02
CA ASP A 70 -3.54 -8.83 -0.89
C ASP A 70 -4.44 -9.97 -0.50
N ILE A 71 -3.86 -11.02 0.06
CA ILE A 71 -4.63 -12.20 0.47
C ILE A 71 -5.28 -12.03 1.84
N THR A 72 -5.00 -10.94 2.53
CA THR A 72 -5.47 -10.72 3.89
C THR A 72 -6.70 -9.80 3.88
N PRO A 73 -7.90 -10.37 4.10
CA PRO A 73 -9.12 -9.57 3.95
C PRO A 73 -9.18 -8.36 4.86
N ALA A 74 -8.66 -8.45 6.08
CA ALA A 74 -8.71 -7.33 7.00
C ALA A 74 -7.88 -6.14 6.48
N TYR A 75 -6.77 -6.42 5.81
CA TYR A 75 -5.94 -5.38 5.24
C TYR A 75 -6.64 -4.70 4.08
N ILE A 76 -7.27 -5.51 3.23
CA ILE A 76 -7.99 -4.99 2.07
C ILE A 76 -9.16 -4.12 2.53
N GLN A 77 -9.87 -4.56 3.54
CA GLN A 77 -10.98 -3.77 4.06
C GLN A 77 -10.50 -2.43 4.61
N TYR A 78 -9.42 -2.46 5.38
CA TYR A 78 -8.87 -1.24 5.95
C TYR A 78 -8.44 -0.26 4.84
N ALA A 79 -7.72 -0.78 3.85
CA ALA A 79 -7.23 0.06 2.75
C ALA A 79 -8.39 0.67 1.96
N ALA A 80 -9.41 -0.13 1.68
CA ALA A 80 -10.58 0.35 0.94
C ALA A 80 -11.31 1.43 1.71
N GLU A 81 -11.44 1.27 3.03
CA GLU A 81 -12.10 2.26 3.85
C GLU A 81 -11.31 3.58 3.87
N GLN A 82 -9.99 3.49 3.95
CA GLN A 82 -9.17 4.69 3.92
C GLN A 82 -9.27 5.41 2.58
N ALA A 83 -9.25 4.64 1.49
CA ALA A 83 -9.39 5.23 0.16
C ALA A 83 -10.74 5.95 0.03
N GLN A 84 -11.78 5.36 0.57
CA GLN A 84 -13.10 5.97 0.50
C GLN A 84 -13.16 7.26 1.31
N LYS A 85 -12.59 7.25 2.52
CA LYS A 85 -12.57 8.44 3.37
C LYS A 85 -11.85 9.60 2.70
N GLU A 86 -10.81 9.31 1.95
CA GLU A 86 -9.99 10.34 1.31
C GLU A 86 -10.39 10.58 -0.14
N HIS A 87 -11.41 9.90 -0.64
CA HIS A 87 -11.90 10.05 -2.02
C HIS A 87 -10.81 9.76 -3.05
N LEU A 88 -10.05 8.69 -2.83
CA LEU A 88 -8.94 8.33 -3.69
C LEU A 88 -9.38 7.37 -4.79
N LYS A 89 -8.67 7.41 -5.92
CA LYS A 89 -8.89 6.48 -7.03
C LYS A 89 -8.08 5.21 -6.77
N ALA A 90 -8.52 4.42 -5.81
CA ALA A 90 -7.83 3.20 -5.44
C ALA A 90 -8.85 2.10 -5.22
N ILE A 91 -8.54 0.94 -5.77
CA ILE A 91 -9.38 -0.26 -5.63
C ILE A 91 -8.55 -1.31 -4.93
N PHE A 92 -9.15 -2.00 -3.97
CA PHE A 92 -8.46 -3.04 -3.23
C PHE A 92 -9.21 -4.35 -3.35
N LEU A 93 -8.48 -5.40 -3.74
CA LEU A 93 -9.06 -6.71 -4.03
C LEU A 93 -8.45 -7.82 -3.20
#